data_21406a6245281f7935dbe9d04bc352d0
#
_entry.id   21406a6245281f7935dbe9d04bc352d0
#
_cell.length_a   1.000
_cell.length_b   1.000
_cell.length_c   1.000
_cell.angle_alpha   90.00
_cell.angle_beta   90.00
_cell.angle_gamma   90.00
#
_symmetry.space_group_name_H-M   'P 1'
#
loop_
_entity.id
_entity.type
_entity.pdbx_description
1 polymer ?
#
loop_
_entity_poly.entity_id
_entity_poly.type
_entity_poly.pdbx_seq_one_letter_code
_entity_poly.pdbx_strand_id
1 'polypeptide(L)'
;MSMLGRNPGEMPFLDHLEELRWRALWSLLAIVVGAIVGFILVDRMEAMTLLIRPIEPFLEGGKLKYLSPTDPFFVTLKLSLIAGLVLASPIVIYQIWSFLAPALMPSEKRVIVPALYMGVVLFLGGVVMSYKIVLPMTLRFTMGFQTEFLEQSIVIGPYMAMVTRLLLAFGIVFELPVVILILSALGLVTPEFLASKRRHAVAGITILAAVLTPGDVITVTLMMMAPLVLLYEFSIILSRVVTRRRRVAEAAAGAQA
;
A
#
# COMPACT_ATOMS: atom_id res chain seq x y z
N MET A 1 -10.04 8.52 48.23
CA MET A 1 -9.25 9.77 48.31
C MET A 1 -8.69 10.06 46.93
N SER A 2 -9.07 11.22 46.42
CA SER A 2 -8.70 11.97 45.19
C SER A 2 -8.70 11.20 43.86
N MET A 3 -9.89 11.10 43.28
CA MET A 3 -10.05 11.08 41.84
C MET A 3 -9.82 12.52 41.32
N LEU A 4 -8.56 12.88 41.12
CA LEU A 4 -8.19 14.17 40.49
C LEU A 4 -8.26 14.02 38.97
N GLY A 5 -9.16 14.80 38.40
CA GLY A 5 -9.26 15.33 37.04
C GLY A 5 -8.41 14.69 35.95
N ARG A 6 -8.89 13.61 35.33
CA ARG A 6 -8.36 13.17 34.02
C ARG A 6 -8.93 14.12 32.97
N ASN A 7 -8.07 15.01 32.43
CA ASN A 7 -8.38 15.73 31.21
C ASN A 7 -8.64 14.70 30.08
N PRO A 8 -9.77 14.76 29.36
CA PRO A 8 -10.10 13.77 28.34
C PRO A 8 -9.21 13.79 27.09
N GLY A 9 -8.13 14.59 27.07
CA GLY A 9 -7.26 14.79 25.93
C GLY A 9 -5.80 14.37 26.10
N GLU A 10 -5.38 13.96 27.30
CA GLU A 10 -3.99 13.55 27.56
C GLU A 10 -3.97 12.07 27.94
N MET A 11 -3.79 11.18 26.95
CA MET A 11 -3.40 9.81 27.25
C MET A 11 -1.94 9.83 27.75
N PRO A 12 -1.65 9.29 28.95
CA PRO A 12 -0.26 9.09 29.36
C PRO A 12 0.48 8.30 28.27
N PHE A 13 1.74 8.65 28.02
CA PHE A 13 2.56 8.01 27.00
C PHE A 13 2.55 6.46 27.09
N LEU A 14 2.47 5.92 28.29
CA LEU A 14 2.38 4.48 28.56
C LEU A 14 1.06 3.88 28.07
N ASP A 15 -0.07 4.57 28.26
CA ASP A 15 -1.40 4.10 27.79
C ASP A 15 -1.43 4.09 26.26
N HIS A 16 -0.74 5.04 25.60
CA HIS A 16 -0.65 5.08 24.15
C HIS A 16 0.23 3.94 23.58
N LEU A 17 1.31 3.58 24.28
CA LEU A 17 2.11 2.40 23.92
C LEU A 17 1.34 1.08 24.12
N GLU A 18 0.53 0.99 25.17
CA GLU A 18 -0.32 -0.18 25.39
C GLU A 18 -1.40 -0.30 24.30
N GLU A 19 -2.00 0.82 23.90
CA GLU A 19 -2.94 0.86 22.77
C GLU A 19 -2.24 0.39 21.47
N LEU A 20 -1.03 0.86 21.17
CA LEU A 20 -0.25 0.42 20.01
C LEU A 20 -0.04 -1.10 20.02
N ARG A 21 0.34 -1.66 21.18
CA ARG A 21 0.53 -3.10 21.35
C ARG A 21 -0.73 -3.88 20.99
N TRP A 22 -1.87 -3.50 21.56
CA TRP A 22 -3.14 -4.19 21.30
C TRP A 22 -3.57 -4.07 19.85
N ARG A 23 -3.42 -2.91 19.21
CA ARG A 23 -3.77 -2.70 17.80
C ARG A 23 -2.85 -3.48 16.87
N ALA A 24 -1.56 -3.56 17.19
CA ALA A 24 -0.60 -4.39 16.46
C ALA A 24 -0.96 -5.88 16.56
N LEU A 25 -1.34 -6.35 17.74
CA LEU A 25 -1.78 -7.74 17.94
C LEU A 25 -3.06 -8.07 17.16
N TRP A 26 -4.06 -7.18 17.15
CA TRP A 26 -5.28 -7.37 16.35
C TRP A 26 -4.98 -7.34 14.84
N SER A 27 -4.08 -6.47 14.38
CA SER A 27 -3.62 -6.46 12.99
C SER A 27 -2.91 -7.75 12.61
N LEU A 28 -2.03 -8.24 13.47
CA LEU A 28 -1.33 -9.50 13.27
C LEU A 28 -2.31 -10.69 13.23
N LEU A 29 -3.26 -10.73 14.17
CA LEU A 29 -4.29 -11.76 14.18
C LEU A 29 -5.13 -11.74 12.90
N ALA A 30 -5.52 -10.55 12.43
CA ALA A 30 -6.25 -10.40 11.17
C ALA A 30 -5.44 -10.92 9.98
N ILE A 31 -4.14 -10.64 9.93
CA ILE A 31 -3.24 -11.15 8.89
C ILE A 31 -3.12 -12.67 8.96
N VAL A 32 -2.97 -13.24 10.15
CA VAL A 32 -2.88 -14.71 10.34
C VAL A 32 -4.18 -15.41 9.90
N VAL A 33 -5.32 -14.91 10.34
CA VAL A 33 -6.64 -15.43 9.92
C VAL A 33 -6.80 -15.25 8.40
N GLY A 34 -6.45 -14.06 7.88
CA GLY A 34 -6.44 -13.80 6.47
C GLY A 34 -5.53 -14.73 5.68
N ALA A 35 -4.35 -15.09 6.21
CA ALA A 35 -3.44 -16.04 5.58
C ALA A 35 -3.99 -17.47 5.54
N ILE A 36 -4.71 -17.90 6.58
CA ILE A 36 -5.40 -19.20 6.59
C ILE A 36 -6.51 -19.21 5.52
N VAL A 37 -7.32 -18.16 5.46
CA VAL A 37 -8.34 -18.01 4.41
C VAL A 37 -7.68 -17.92 3.04
N GLY A 38 -6.59 -17.15 2.93
CA GLY A 38 -5.78 -17.02 1.71
C GLY A 38 -5.24 -18.37 1.24
N PHE A 39 -4.77 -19.22 2.15
CA PHE A 39 -4.31 -20.57 1.80
C PHE A 39 -5.43 -21.42 1.18
N ILE A 40 -6.62 -21.39 1.78
CA ILE A 40 -7.79 -22.09 1.24
C ILE A 40 -8.20 -21.55 -0.14
N LEU A 41 -8.13 -20.23 -0.32
CA LEU A 41 -8.46 -19.59 -1.59
C LEU A 41 -7.42 -19.89 -2.67
N VAL A 42 -6.13 -19.88 -2.33
CA VAL A 42 -5.04 -20.21 -3.27
C VAL A 42 -5.17 -21.64 -3.75
N ASP A 43 -5.51 -22.56 -2.85
CA ASP A 43 -5.69 -23.99 -3.17
C ASP A 43 -6.96 -24.25 -4.00
N ARG A 44 -8.10 -23.63 -3.63
CA ARG A 44 -9.41 -23.91 -4.26
C ARG A 44 -9.76 -23.04 -5.47
N MET A 45 -9.31 -21.79 -5.52
CA MET A 45 -9.74 -20.81 -6.51
C MET A 45 -8.73 -20.58 -7.64
N GLU A 46 -7.78 -21.46 -7.81
CA GLU A 46 -6.73 -21.32 -8.84
C GLU A 46 -6.04 -19.95 -8.82
N ALA A 47 -5.88 -19.37 -7.63
CA ALA A 47 -5.25 -18.05 -7.49
C ALA A 47 -3.82 -18.05 -8.06
N MET A 48 -3.15 -19.21 -8.05
CA MET A 48 -1.87 -19.38 -8.72
C MET A 48 -2.01 -19.21 -10.25
N THR A 49 -3.05 -19.77 -10.86
CA THR A 49 -3.34 -19.60 -12.29
C THR A 49 -3.57 -18.13 -12.63
N LEU A 50 -4.32 -17.40 -11.78
CA LEU A 50 -4.51 -15.96 -11.97
C LEU A 50 -3.17 -15.22 -12.02
N LEU A 51 -2.24 -15.53 -11.13
CA LEU A 51 -0.94 -14.85 -11.07
C LEU A 51 0.03 -15.32 -12.18
N ILE A 52 -0.19 -16.50 -12.76
CA ILE A 52 0.59 -17.02 -13.90
C ILE A 52 0.11 -16.42 -15.23
N ARG A 53 -1.19 -16.10 -15.37
CA ARG A 53 -1.75 -15.55 -16.62
C ARG A 53 -0.93 -14.43 -17.29
N PRO A 54 -0.38 -13.43 -16.57
CA PRO A 54 0.39 -12.35 -17.19
C PRO A 54 1.68 -12.82 -17.88
N ILE A 55 2.29 -13.93 -17.41
CA ILE A 55 3.53 -14.47 -17.99
C ILE A 55 3.28 -15.59 -19.00
N GLU A 56 2.08 -16.14 -19.03
CA GLU A 56 1.72 -17.27 -19.89
C GLU A 56 2.08 -17.08 -21.37
N PRO A 57 1.92 -15.87 -21.98
CA PRO A 57 2.33 -15.63 -23.37
C PRO A 57 3.84 -15.79 -23.64
N PHE A 58 4.66 -15.78 -22.60
CA PHE A 58 6.12 -15.88 -22.69
C PHE A 58 6.64 -17.27 -22.30
N LEU A 59 5.74 -18.22 -21.98
CA LEU A 59 6.13 -19.58 -21.59
C LEU A 59 6.16 -20.50 -22.80
N GLU A 60 7.35 -20.91 -23.21
CA GLU A 60 7.54 -21.99 -24.16
C GLU A 60 7.15 -23.32 -23.51
N GLY A 61 6.03 -23.93 -23.97
CA GLY A 61 5.47 -25.14 -23.37
C GLY A 61 4.52 -24.94 -22.19
N GLY A 62 4.13 -23.69 -21.88
CA GLY A 62 2.98 -23.35 -21.02
C GLY A 62 3.15 -23.53 -19.52
N LYS A 63 4.34 -23.90 -19.00
CA LYS A 63 4.54 -24.14 -17.55
C LYS A 63 5.80 -23.48 -17.00
N LEU A 64 5.67 -22.88 -15.81
CA LEU A 64 6.81 -22.43 -15.01
C LEU A 64 7.62 -23.64 -14.51
N LYS A 65 8.93 -23.52 -14.52
CA LYS A 65 9.86 -24.53 -13.98
C LYS A 65 10.07 -24.29 -12.47
N TYR A 66 10.30 -25.34 -11.71
CA TYR A 66 10.79 -25.27 -10.34
C TYR A 66 12.16 -25.95 -10.25
N LEU A 67 13.02 -25.46 -9.37
CA LEU A 67 14.38 -26.00 -9.19
C LEU A 67 14.45 -26.99 -8.01
N SER A 68 13.58 -26.81 -7.02
CA SER A 68 13.50 -27.67 -5.86
C SER A 68 12.09 -28.26 -5.71
N PRO A 69 11.95 -29.54 -5.30
CA PRO A 69 10.65 -30.13 -5.00
C PRO A 69 9.82 -29.37 -3.97
N THR A 70 10.49 -28.58 -3.12
CA THR A 70 9.86 -27.75 -2.08
C THR A 70 9.36 -26.40 -2.59
N ASP A 71 9.80 -25.93 -3.77
CA ASP A 71 9.44 -24.62 -4.31
C ASP A 71 7.93 -24.40 -4.41
N PRO A 72 7.11 -25.35 -4.93
CA PRO A 72 5.67 -25.15 -5.02
C PRO A 72 5.02 -24.93 -3.65
N PHE A 73 5.48 -25.63 -2.61
CA PHE A 73 4.97 -25.47 -1.26
C PHE A 73 5.29 -24.06 -0.70
N PHE A 74 6.54 -23.63 -0.78
CA PHE A 74 6.92 -22.30 -0.28
C PHE A 74 6.29 -21.16 -1.08
N VAL A 75 6.11 -21.33 -2.38
CA VAL A 75 5.38 -20.37 -3.21
C VAL A 75 3.92 -20.27 -2.77
N THR A 76 3.23 -21.39 -2.58
CA THR A 76 1.85 -21.42 -2.09
C THR A 76 1.74 -20.74 -0.72
N LEU A 77 2.66 -21.04 0.19
CA LEU A 77 2.67 -20.40 1.53
C LEU A 77 2.86 -18.87 1.45
N LYS A 78 3.79 -18.40 0.60
CA LYS A 78 4.02 -16.96 0.37
C LYS A 78 2.79 -16.30 -0.24
N LEU A 79 2.17 -16.91 -1.25
CA LEU A 79 0.96 -16.40 -1.87
C LEU A 79 -0.20 -16.32 -0.88
N SER A 80 -0.34 -17.32 -0.02
CA SER A 80 -1.35 -17.36 1.03
C SER A 80 -1.19 -16.22 2.03
N LEU A 81 0.06 -15.94 2.43
CA LEU A 81 0.36 -14.82 3.31
C LEU A 81 0.01 -13.47 2.67
N ILE A 82 0.29 -13.30 1.38
CA ILE A 82 0.01 -12.07 0.64
C ILE A 82 -1.48 -11.91 0.39
N ALA A 83 -2.16 -12.98 -0.02
CA ALA A 83 -3.61 -12.98 -0.13
C ALA A 83 -4.25 -12.63 1.22
N GLY A 84 -3.71 -13.20 2.30
CA GLY A 84 -4.11 -12.87 3.66
C GLY A 84 -3.92 -11.41 4.04
N LEU A 85 -2.79 -10.82 3.67
CA LEU A 85 -2.54 -9.39 3.92
C LEU A 85 -3.51 -8.51 3.13
N VAL A 86 -3.78 -8.86 1.86
CA VAL A 86 -4.76 -8.13 1.02
C VAL A 86 -6.17 -8.25 1.63
N LEU A 87 -6.58 -9.44 2.06
CA LEU A 87 -7.87 -9.65 2.70
C LEU A 87 -7.97 -8.94 4.07
N ALA A 88 -6.91 -8.93 4.84
CA ALA A 88 -6.84 -8.26 6.14
C ALA A 88 -6.66 -6.74 6.03
N SER A 89 -6.34 -6.20 4.85
CA SER A 89 -6.03 -4.78 4.66
C SER A 89 -7.10 -3.83 5.21
N PRO A 90 -8.43 -4.07 5.08
CA PRO A 90 -9.43 -3.19 5.68
C PRO A 90 -9.32 -3.13 7.22
N ILE A 91 -9.03 -4.27 7.86
CA ILE A 91 -8.86 -4.36 9.31
C ILE A 91 -7.55 -3.68 9.74
N VAL A 92 -6.46 -3.94 9.03
CA VAL A 92 -5.14 -3.34 9.31
C VAL A 92 -5.20 -1.82 9.16
N ILE A 93 -5.78 -1.32 8.07
CA ILE A 93 -5.99 0.10 7.83
C ILE A 93 -6.84 0.70 8.97
N TYR A 94 -7.94 0.05 9.36
CA TYR A 94 -8.76 0.49 10.47
C TYR A 94 -7.97 0.56 11.79
N GLN A 95 -7.13 -0.43 12.11
CA GLN A 95 -6.32 -0.43 13.33
C GLN A 95 -5.29 0.70 13.36
N ILE A 96 -4.62 0.95 12.23
CA ILE A 96 -3.67 2.07 12.09
C ILE A 96 -4.41 3.41 12.34
N TRP A 97 -5.58 3.59 11.73
CA TRP A 97 -6.37 4.81 11.86
C TRP A 97 -6.92 5.01 13.26
N SER A 98 -7.43 3.95 13.86
CA SER A 98 -7.92 3.99 15.23
C SER A 98 -6.83 4.36 16.24
N PHE A 99 -5.56 4.00 15.95
CA PHE A 99 -4.42 4.41 16.75
C PHE A 99 -4.12 5.93 16.62
N LEU A 100 -4.33 6.49 15.43
CA LEU A 100 -4.11 7.93 15.19
C LEU A 100 -5.29 8.80 15.66
N ALA A 101 -6.49 8.21 15.80
CA ALA A 101 -7.72 8.93 16.13
C ALA A 101 -7.68 9.72 17.46
N PRO A 102 -7.03 9.26 18.55
CA PRO A 102 -6.92 10.05 19.79
C PRO A 102 -6.15 11.36 19.63
N ALA A 103 -5.19 11.41 18.70
CA ALA A 103 -4.40 12.60 18.42
C ALA A 103 -5.16 13.68 17.64
N LEU A 104 -6.39 13.40 17.18
CA LEU A 104 -7.21 14.28 16.34
C LEU A 104 -8.26 15.00 17.14
N MET A 105 -8.49 16.30 16.82
CA MET A 105 -9.60 17.08 17.38
C MET A 105 -10.98 16.54 16.95
N PRO A 106 -12.05 16.79 17.71
CA PRO A 106 -13.40 16.31 17.35
C PRO A 106 -13.88 16.72 15.95
N SER A 107 -13.48 17.92 15.50
CA SER A 107 -13.76 18.44 14.16
C SER A 107 -13.01 17.67 13.05
N GLU A 108 -11.84 17.13 13.35
CA GLU A 108 -10.96 16.41 12.43
C GLU A 108 -11.35 14.93 12.31
N LYS A 109 -11.98 14.36 13.35
CA LYS A 109 -12.49 12.98 13.35
C LYS A 109 -13.49 12.70 12.22
N ARG A 110 -14.20 13.72 11.74
CA ARG A 110 -15.11 13.60 10.58
C ARG A 110 -14.40 13.28 9.27
N VAL A 111 -13.09 13.51 9.19
CA VAL A 111 -12.27 13.20 8.01
C VAL A 111 -11.80 11.73 8.05
N ILE A 112 -11.77 11.09 9.24
CA ILE A 112 -11.24 9.73 9.41
C ILE A 112 -12.09 8.71 8.66
N VAL A 113 -13.41 8.74 8.80
CA VAL A 113 -14.28 7.72 8.20
C VAL A 113 -14.15 7.70 6.66
N PRO A 114 -14.26 8.85 5.96
CA PRO A 114 -13.98 8.88 4.52
C PRO A 114 -12.54 8.46 4.17
N ALA A 115 -11.56 8.82 5.00
CA ALA A 115 -10.17 8.44 4.80
C ALA A 115 -9.94 6.93 4.88
N LEU A 116 -10.61 6.23 5.81
CA LEU A 116 -10.58 4.78 5.93
C LEU A 116 -11.09 4.08 4.67
N TYR A 117 -12.28 4.47 4.19
CA TYR A 117 -12.83 3.91 2.95
C TYR A 117 -11.92 4.20 1.77
N MET A 118 -11.40 5.41 1.67
CA MET A 118 -10.47 5.80 0.61
C MET A 118 -9.18 4.98 0.68
N GLY A 119 -8.62 4.71 1.87
CA GLY A 119 -7.45 3.87 2.06
C GLY A 119 -7.69 2.46 1.52
N VAL A 120 -8.76 1.80 1.96
CA VAL A 120 -9.08 0.44 1.46
C VAL A 120 -9.22 0.44 -0.07
N VAL A 121 -9.92 1.43 -0.63
CA VAL A 121 -10.13 1.53 -2.10
C VAL A 121 -8.79 1.80 -2.82
N LEU A 122 -7.96 2.69 -2.28
CA LEU A 122 -6.66 2.99 -2.86
C LEU A 122 -5.70 1.81 -2.75
N PHE A 123 -5.61 1.14 -1.60
CA PHE A 123 -4.80 -0.06 -1.43
C PHE A 123 -5.16 -1.14 -2.46
N LEU A 124 -6.44 -1.50 -2.54
CA LEU A 124 -6.92 -2.49 -3.51
C LEU A 124 -6.73 -2.00 -4.95
N GLY A 125 -6.96 -0.72 -5.21
CA GLY A 125 -6.68 -0.07 -6.50
C GLY A 125 -5.22 -0.18 -6.90
N GLY A 126 -4.29 0.02 -5.95
CA GLY A 126 -2.85 -0.16 -6.14
C GLY A 126 -2.49 -1.60 -6.49
N VAL A 127 -3.04 -2.58 -5.78
CA VAL A 127 -2.85 -4.01 -6.06
C VAL A 127 -3.37 -4.36 -7.46
N VAL A 128 -4.59 -3.92 -7.81
CA VAL A 128 -5.20 -4.17 -9.12
C VAL A 128 -4.41 -3.49 -10.24
N MET A 129 -3.98 -2.24 -10.04
CA MET A 129 -3.17 -1.52 -11.02
C MET A 129 -1.81 -2.20 -11.23
N SER A 130 -1.17 -2.64 -10.14
CA SER A 130 0.07 -3.41 -10.23
C SER A 130 -0.11 -4.67 -11.05
N TYR A 131 -1.17 -5.44 -10.80
CA TYR A 131 -1.47 -6.67 -11.51
C TYR A 131 -1.83 -6.46 -12.99
N LYS A 132 -2.69 -5.48 -13.28
CA LYS A 132 -3.25 -5.26 -14.63
C LYS A 132 -2.35 -4.45 -15.55
N ILE A 133 -1.53 -3.55 -15.00
CA ILE A 133 -0.75 -2.58 -15.77
C ILE A 133 0.74 -2.80 -15.55
N VAL A 134 1.22 -2.69 -14.31
CA VAL A 134 2.65 -2.67 -14.01
C VAL A 134 3.31 -4.01 -14.33
N LEU A 135 2.72 -5.11 -13.85
CA LEU A 135 3.26 -6.46 -14.07
C LEU A 135 3.34 -6.83 -15.55
N PRO A 136 2.28 -6.71 -16.38
CA PRO A 136 2.38 -7.00 -17.81
C PRO A 136 3.37 -6.09 -18.54
N MET A 137 3.46 -4.80 -18.19
CA MET A 137 4.45 -3.90 -18.79
C MET A 137 5.88 -4.33 -18.46
N THR A 138 6.14 -4.65 -17.18
CA THR A 138 7.45 -5.16 -16.73
C THR A 138 7.82 -6.43 -17.47
N LEU A 139 6.88 -7.39 -17.59
CA LEU A 139 7.13 -8.65 -18.29
C LEU A 139 7.41 -8.46 -19.77
N ARG A 140 6.60 -7.64 -20.45
CA ARG A 140 6.82 -7.35 -21.89
C ARG A 140 8.19 -6.77 -22.16
N PHE A 141 8.65 -5.89 -21.29
CA PHE A 141 9.96 -5.29 -21.45
C PHE A 141 11.09 -6.29 -21.14
N THR A 142 11.04 -6.94 -19.96
CA THR A 142 12.10 -7.85 -19.53
C THR A 142 12.20 -9.11 -20.40
N MET A 143 11.06 -9.66 -20.83
CA MET A 143 11.02 -10.87 -21.67
C MET A 143 11.30 -10.58 -23.14
N GLY A 144 11.18 -9.32 -23.59
CA GLY A 144 11.55 -8.92 -24.96
C GLY A 144 13.01 -8.51 -25.14
N PHE A 145 13.81 -8.51 -24.06
CA PHE A 145 15.20 -8.06 -24.13
C PHE A 145 16.16 -9.19 -24.49
N GLN A 146 16.88 -9.08 -25.59
CA GLN A 146 17.93 -10.02 -26.07
C GLN A 146 17.48 -11.49 -26.22
N THR A 147 16.28 -11.74 -26.68
CA THR A 147 15.71 -13.08 -26.85
C THR A 147 16.36 -13.89 -27.96
N GLU A 148 17.10 -13.26 -28.87
CA GLU A 148 17.75 -13.92 -30.00
C GLU A 148 18.90 -14.86 -29.60
N PHE A 149 19.51 -14.62 -28.43
CA PHE A 149 20.69 -15.35 -27.97
C PHE A 149 20.47 -16.20 -26.72
N LEU A 150 19.28 -16.11 -26.09
CA LEU A 150 19.03 -16.72 -24.80
C LEU A 150 17.73 -17.56 -24.82
N GLU A 151 17.84 -18.80 -24.37
CA GLU A 151 16.67 -19.65 -24.14
C GLU A 151 16.00 -19.27 -22.82
N GLN A 152 14.71 -18.96 -22.85
CA GLN A 152 13.97 -18.52 -21.68
C GLN A 152 13.58 -19.69 -20.79
N SER A 153 14.14 -19.76 -19.59
CA SER A 153 13.76 -20.73 -18.57
C SER A 153 13.26 -20.03 -17.32
N ILE A 154 11.93 -19.86 -17.22
CA ILE A 154 11.32 -19.07 -16.14
C ILE A 154 11.01 -19.96 -14.94
N VAL A 155 11.63 -19.63 -13.79
CA VAL A 155 11.48 -20.37 -12.54
C VAL A 155 10.39 -19.72 -11.68
N ILE A 156 9.51 -20.55 -11.10
CA ILE A 156 8.34 -20.12 -10.33
C ILE A 156 8.72 -19.25 -9.11
N GLY A 157 9.76 -19.60 -8.38
CA GLY A 157 10.18 -18.89 -7.16
C GLY A 157 10.52 -17.43 -7.39
N PRO A 158 11.52 -17.09 -8.24
CA PRO A 158 11.86 -15.73 -8.62
C PRO A 158 10.70 -14.95 -9.25
N TYR A 159 9.93 -15.59 -10.13
CA TYR A 159 8.75 -14.95 -10.73
C TYR A 159 7.73 -14.52 -9.68
N MET A 160 7.31 -15.45 -8.82
CA MET A 160 6.34 -15.14 -7.77
C MET A 160 6.87 -14.13 -6.74
N ALA A 161 8.18 -14.15 -6.44
CA ALA A 161 8.79 -13.14 -5.59
C ALA A 161 8.71 -11.73 -6.21
N MET A 162 8.90 -11.61 -7.53
CA MET A 162 8.71 -10.35 -8.25
C MET A 162 7.24 -9.90 -8.22
N VAL A 163 6.30 -10.78 -8.59
CA VAL A 163 4.87 -10.48 -8.59
C VAL A 163 4.40 -9.98 -7.23
N THR A 164 4.72 -10.73 -6.19
CA THR A 164 4.30 -10.41 -4.82
C THR A 164 4.89 -9.11 -4.31
N ARG A 165 6.17 -8.84 -4.63
CA ARG A 165 6.82 -7.56 -4.31
C ARG A 165 6.09 -6.38 -4.96
N LEU A 166 5.78 -6.49 -6.26
CA LEU A 166 5.07 -5.45 -7.00
C LEU A 166 3.66 -5.21 -6.44
N LEU A 167 2.88 -6.26 -6.22
CA LEU A 167 1.51 -6.14 -5.69
C LEU A 167 1.48 -5.43 -4.33
N LEU A 168 2.33 -5.87 -3.39
CA LEU A 168 2.39 -5.28 -2.06
C LEU A 168 2.93 -3.85 -2.07
N ALA A 169 3.99 -3.62 -2.83
CA ALA A 169 4.59 -2.29 -2.89
C ALA A 169 3.61 -1.25 -3.44
N PHE A 170 2.91 -1.55 -4.53
CA PHE A 170 1.89 -0.65 -5.06
C PHE A 170 0.70 -0.50 -4.11
N GLY A 171 0.23 -1.58 -3.48
CA GLY A 171 -0.80 -1.49 -2.46
C GLY A 171 -0.42 -0.50 -1.35
N ILE A 172 0.79 -0.63 -0.79
CA ILE A 172 1.29 0.24 0.29
C ILE A 172 1.51 1.69 -0.20
N VAL A 173 2.10 1.87 -1.37
CA VAL A 173 2.39 3.22 -1.90
C VAL A 173 1.11 3.97 -2.24
N PHE A 174 0.05 3.27 -2.61
CA PHE A 174 -1.27 3.87 -2.84
C PHE A 174 -1.93 4.39 -1.57
N GLU A 175 -1.43 4.05 -0.38
CA GLU A 175 -1.84 4.68 0.88
C GLU A 175 -1.27 6.10 1.08
N LEU A 176 -0.25 6.51 0.32
CA LEU A 176 0.36 7.84 0.47
C LEU A 176 -0.63 9.01 0.44
N PRO A 177 -1.65 9.06 -0.46
CA PRO A 177 -2.63 10.14 -0.45
C PRO A 177 -3.41 10.22 0.86
N VAL A 178 -3.71 9.07 1.46
CA VAL A 178 -4.46 9.00 2.72
C VAL A 178 -3.58 9.45 3.89
N VAL A 179 -2.32 9.01 3.91
CA VAL A 179 -1.34 9.47 4.90
C VAL A 179 -1.18 10.99 4.83
N ILE A 180 -0.99 11.54 3.63
CA ILE A 180 -0.86 13.00 3.41
C ILE A 180 -2.14 13.74 3.80
N LEU A 181 -3.32 13.22 3.48
CA LEU A 181 -4.61 13.79 3.85
C LEU A 181 -4.70 13.98 5.36
N ILE A 182 -4.24 13.03 6.13
CA ILE A 182 -4.31 13.07 7.57
C ILE A 182 -3.24 13.97 8.17
N LEU A 183 -2.01 13.90 7.70
CA LEU A 183 -0.99 14.85 8.10
C LEU A 183 -1.44 16.30 7.82
N SER A 184 -2.22 16.51 6.75
CA SER A 184 -2.83 17.80 6.43
C SER A 184 -3.98 18.14 7.36
N ALA A 185 -4.81 17.18 7.75
CA ALA A 185 -5.87 17.38 8.72
C ALA A 185 -5.30 17.75 10.10
N LEU A 186 -4.21 17.11 10.51
CA LEU A 186 -3.46 17.45 11.74
C LEU A 186 -2.71 18.80 11.64
N GLY A 187 -2.65 19.41 10.45
CA GLY A 187 -1.91 20.66 10.23
C GLY A 187 -0.38 20.49 10.20
N LEU A 188 0.12 19.24 10.19
CA LEU A 188 1.55 18.94 10.14
C LEU A 188 2.15 19.18 8.76
N VAL A 189 1.32 19.08 7.71
CA VAL A 189 1.73 19.26 6.31
C VAL A 189 0.73 20.20 5.63
N THR A 190 1.25 21.16 4.85
CA THR A 190 0.43 22.08 4.07
C THR A 190 0.54 21.80 2.57
N PRO A 191 -0.47 22.16 1.76
CA PRO A 191 -0.40 22.00 0.31
C PRO A 191 0.76 22.77 -0.33
N GLU A 192 1.09 23.93 0.23
CA GLU A 192 2.20 24.79 -0.20
C GLU A 192 3.55 24.10 0.06
N PHE A 193 3.69 23.47 1.24
CA PHE A 193 4.88 22.68 1.58
C PHE A 193 5.05 21.52 0.61
N LEU A 194 4.01 20.72 0.35
CA LEU A 194 4.06 19.63 -0.61
C LEU A 194 4.43 20.14 -2.02
N ALA A 195 3.78 21.21 -2.48
CA ALA A 195 4.06 21.79 -3.78
C ALA A 195 5.51 22.28 -3.91
N SER A 196 6.08 22.84 -2.86
CA SER A 196 7.50 23.28 -2.84
C SER A 196 8.49 22.12 -2.87
N LYS A 197 8.09 20.93 -2.38
CA LYS A 197 8.93 19.73 -2.28
C LYS A 197 8.77 18.76 -3.46
N ARG A 198 8.05 19.13 -4.53
CA ARG A 198 7.84 18.27 -5.71
C ARG A 198 9.12 17.63 -6.25
N ARG A 199 10.19 18.40 -6.44
CA ARG A 199 11.48 17.89 -6.92
C ARG A 199 12.07 16.81 -6.02
N HIS A 200 11.92 16.93 -4.70
CA HIS A 200 12.39 15.93 -3.74
C HIS A 200 11.47 14.68 -3.74
N ALA A 201 10.16 14.89 -3.89
CA ALA A 201 9.21 13.79 -4.03
C ALA A 201 9.48 12.99 -5.30
N VAL A 202 9.72 13.65 -6.45
CA VAL A 202 10.10 12.97 -7.70
C VAL A 202 11.39 12.18 -7.52
N ALA A 203 12.41 12.75 -6.88
CA ALA A 203 13.65 12.02 -6.58
C ALA A 203 13.40 10.78 -5.68
N GLY A 204 12.59 10.93 -4.62
CA GLY A 204 12.19 9.80 -3.77
C GLY A 204 11.39 8.73 -4.52
N ILE A 205 10.45 9.16 -5.38
CA ILE A 205 9.68 8.26 -6.26
C ILE A 205 10.60 7.52 -7.23
N THR A 206 11.61 8.20 -7.79
CA THR A 206 12.59 7.56 -8.68
C THR A 206 13.37 6.46 -7.95
N ILE A 207 13.85 6.75 -6.74
CA ILE A 207 14.55 5.76 -5.91
C ILE A 207 13.62 4.58 -5.59
N LEU A 208 12.39 4.86 -5.17
CA LEU A 208 11.40 3.84 -4.86
C LEU A 208 11.09 2.97 -6.09
N ALA A 209 10.85 3.59 -7.25
CA ALA A 209 10.60 2.88 -8.50
C ALA A 209 11.80 2.00 -8.88
N ALA A 210 13.04 2.50 -8.76
CA ALA A 210 14.25 1.73 -9.04
C ALA A 210 14.42 0.51 -8.12
N VAL A 211 14.11 0.64 -6.83
CA VAL A 211 14.15 -0.47 -5.87
C VAL A 211 13.09 -1.53 -6.17
N LEU A 212 11.94 -1.11 -6.69
CA LEU A 212 10.84 -2.01 -7.02
C LEU A 212 11.03 -2.70 -8.37
N THR A 213 11.74 -2.06 -9.29
CA THR A 213 11.98 -2.61 -10.63
C THR A 213 12.95 -3.79 -10.55
N PRO A 214 12.60 -4.96 -11.06
CA PRO A 214 13.55 -6.08 -11.16
C PRO A 214 14.58 -5.79 -12.25
N GLY A 215 15.86 -5.78 -11.88
CA GLY A 215 16.97 -5.43 -12.79
C GLY A 215 17.08 -3.92 -13.04
N ASP A 216 18.26 -3.46 -13.46
CA ASP A 216 18.56 -2.04 -13.74
C ASP A 216 17.93 -1.56 -15.07
N VAL A 217 16.61 -1.63 -15.17
CA VAL A 217 15.91 -1.28 -16.41
C VAL A 217 15.33 0.12 -16.32
N ILE A 218 16.05 1.11 -16.82
CA ILE A 218 15.65 2.53 -16.83
C ILE A 218 14.23 2.71 -17.38
N THR A 219 13.89 2.02 -18.47
CA THR A 219 12.58 2.14 -19.11
C THR A 219 11.43 1.70 -18.19
N VAL A 220 11.59 0.56 -17.50
CA VAL A 220 10.56 0.07 -16.55
C VAL A 220 10.46 1.00 -15.35
N THR A 221 11.58 1.49 -14.84
CA THR A 221 11.62 2.49 -13.76
C THR A 221 10.86 3.76 -14.15
N LEU A 222 11.09 4.32 -15.33
CA LEU A 222 10.36 5.49 -15.82
C LEU A 222 8.86 5.23 -15.97
N MET A 223 8.47 4.06 -16.46
CA MET A 223 7.06 3.66 -16.56
C MET A 223 6.40 3.55 -15.19
N MET A 224 7.12 3.01 -14.19
CA MET A 224 6.62 2.92 -12.82
C MET A 224 6.52 4.28 -12.13
N MET A 225 7.37 5.23 -12.48
CA MET A 225 7.31 6.58 -11.92
C MET A 225 6.01 7.32 -12.26
N ALA A 226 5.46 7.14 -13.47
CA ALA A 226 4.29 7.88 -13.93
C ALA A 226 3.08 7.75 -12.98
N PRO A 227 2.60 6.55 -12.62
CA PRO A 227 1.49 6.42 -11.67
C PRO A 227 1.83 6.95 -10.28
N LEU A 228 3.08 6.82 -9.83
CA LEU A 228 3.51 7.30 -8.51
C LEU A 228 3.53 8.84 -8.43
N VAL A 229 3.97 9.50 -9.49
CA VAL A 229 3.92 10.97 -9.59
C VAL A 229 2.48 11.47 -9.63
N LEU A 230 1.60 10.82 -10.41
CA LEU A 230 0.17 11.14 -10.42
C LEU A 230 -0.46 11.00 -9.02
N LEU A 231 -0.08 9.96 -8.29
CA LEU A 231 -0.53 9.74 -6.92
C LEU A 231 -0.07 10.85 -5.97
N TYR A 232 1.14 11.33 -6.13
CA TYR A 232 1.66 12.47 -5.37
C TYR A 232 0.89 13.77 -5.66
N GLU A 233 0.64 14.08 -6.94
CA GLU A 233 -0.17 15.26 -7.32
C GLU A 233 -1.60 15.13 -6.79
N PHE A 234 -2.19 13.94 -6.84
CA PHE A 234 -3.49 13.67 -6.23
C PHE A 234 -3.48 13.94 -4.72
N SER A 235 -2.40 13.58 -4.03
CA SER A 235 -2.21 13.86 -2.61
C SER A 235 -2.19 15.36 -2.30
N ILE A 236 -1.56 16.18 -3.16
CA ILE A 236 -1.56 17.65 -3.04
C ILE A 236 -2.98 18.20 -3.19
N ILE A 237 -3.76 17.66 -4.14
CA ILE A 237 -5.16 18.08 -4.34
C ILE A 237 -6.00 17.77 -3.09
N LEU A 238 -5.88 16.56 -2.54
CA LEU A 238 -6.56 16.17 -1.30
C LEU A 238 -6.18 17.08 -0.13
N SER A 239 -4.90 17.36 0.04
CA SER A 239 -4.39 18.27 1.07
C SER A 239 -5.02 19.67 0.95
N ARG A 240 -5.15 20.21 -0.28
CA ARG A 240 -5.82 21.52 -0.52
C ARG A 240 -7.28 21.51 -0.07
N VAL A 241 -8.02 20.45 -0.39
CA VAL A 241 -9.45 20.33 -0.03
C VAL A 241 -9.62 20.34 1.49
N VAL A 242 -8.80 19.55 2.21
CA VAL A 242 -8.89 19.45 3.67
C VAL A 242 -8.46 20.73 4.35
N THR A 243 -7.33 21.32 3.95
CA THR A 243 -6.83 22.59 4.53
C THR A 243 -7.82 23.73 4.32
N ARG A 244 -8.46 23.81 3.15
CA ARG A 244 -9.50 24.81 2.89
C ARG A 244 -10.70 24.66 3.83
N ARG A 245 -11.19 23.44 4.02
CA ARG A 245 -12.32 23.18 4.94
C ARG A 245 -11.98 23.55 6.37
N ARG A 246 -10.76 23.27 6.82
CA ARG A 246 -10.28 23.61 8.16
C ARG A 246 -10.25 25.13 8.36
N ARG A 247 -9.65 25.90 7.43
CA ARG A 247 -9.61 27.37 7.49
C ARG A 247 -11.01 28.01 7.53
N VAL A 248 -11.96 27.47 6.77
CA VAL A 248 -13.35 27.95 6.78
C VAL A 248 -14.02 27.67 8.13
N ALA A 249 -13.78 26.48 8.72
CA ALA A 249 -14.33 26.14 10.03
C ALA A 249 -13.74 27.02 11.15
N GLU A 250 -12.42 27.27 11.13
CA GLU A 250 -11.73 28.15 12.07
C GLU A 250 -12.24 29.61 11.96
N ALA A 251 -12.44 30.13 10.74
CA ALA A 251 -12.99 31.45 10.50
C ALA A 251 -14.44 31.61 11.00
N ALA A 252 -15.27 30.57 10.82
CA ALA A 252 -16.64 30.54 11.31
C ALA A 252 -16.71 30.49 12.84
N ALA A 253 -15.81 29.78 13.50
CA ALA A 253 -15.73 29.73 14.96
C ALA A 253 -15.24 31.06 15.56
N GLY A 254 -14.26 31.71 14.92
CA GLY A 254 -13.77 33.01 15.34
C GLY A 254 -14.76 34.17 15.13
N ALA A 255 -15.75 34.02 14.25
CA ALA A 255 -16.81 35.00 14.03
C ALA A 255 -17.96 34.91 15.05
N GLN A 256 -18.00 33.85 15.85
CA GLN A 256 -19.01 33.58 16.87
C GLN A 256 -18.50 33.86 18.31
N ALA A 257 -17.22 34.12 18.46
CA ALA A 257 -16.56 34.49 19.72
C ALA A 257 -16.37 36.03 19.84
#